data_9701e5179cb98bebd5fce29edfd94d19
#
_entry.id   9701e5179cb98bebd5fce29edfd94d19
#
_cell.length_a   1.000
_cell.length_b   1.000
_cell.length_c   1.000
_cell.angle_alpha   90.00
_cell.angle_beta   90.00
_cell.angle_gamma   90.00
#
_symmetry.space_group_name_H-M   'P 1'
#
loop_
_entity.id
_entity.type
_entity.pdbx_description
1 polymer ?
#
loop_
_entity_poly.entity_id
_entity_poly.type
_entity_poly.pdbx_seq_one_letter_code
_entity_poly.pdbx_strand_id
1 'polypeptide(L)'
;MPGSRDALMLSLFGDIAASAEVAALNPTAIPKLLSAVLTVGSTLQLDETLQQIVDVARHLLEADYGALGVKSPDGRLSRFIHSGLDQGQVAEIGRLPEGHGLLGLVVREPCPVRTDRISSHPSSAGFPTNHPPMDTFLGVPIFVRGEVFGSIYLADSSDRTAFDDRDEAVLQILANAASIAIDNARLFEESRTREAWLKAVAAVNARLLSGGSRDETLAEVVRTTRHLTDGNLVCVVRYDLGREPVVHVADAADSQPVPAIGSAVDLSGTVIDDAARSRRPISAPHGSSVPALNVSGDESVIALPLSGTSFGGGVLFASRRSDRPWGTEEIEQLTAMADIASVTVEFAEQQRKERLVDVLEDRDRIARDLHDHVIQQLFATGLSLQGVLQRPGDEDTVRTVLDTSVDQLDRTVREIRTAVFDLHTSEMSTPTSLRRRLLDAVNGLSGHSSITPSVTFEGTIDSSVPARLAPHAEAVVREGLSNALRHAHADAIDVTIRATEELVISIVDDGVGIDQATRIHGLDNLATRARQCGGSSNITSENGVTELVWRVPLSPRRSPIPIHGR
;
A
#
# COMPACT_ATOMS: atom_id res chain seq x y z
N MET A 1 27.22 6.36 -19.42
CA MET A 1 28.50 6.77 -20.03
C MET A 1 29.56 5.76 -19.61
N PRO A 2 30.02 4.83 -20.47
CA PRO A 2 31.03 3.83 -20.11
C PRO A 2 32.45 4.37 -20.01
N GLY A 3 32.72 5.61 -20.44
CA GLY A 3 34.05 6.15 -20.51
C GLY A 3 34.72 6.69 -19.23
N SER A 4 33.95 6.87 -18.14
CA SER A 4 34.48 7.44 -16.88
C SER A 4 35.18 6.37 -16.01
N ARG A 5 34.73 5.12 -16.07
CA ARG A 5 35.24 4.02 -15.26
C ARG A 5 36.63 3.57 -15.75
N ASP A 6 36.78 3.45 -17.06
CA ASP A 6 38.06 3.07 -17.69
C ASP A 6 39.11 4.15 -17.54
N ALA A 7 38.72 5.43 -17.58
CA ALA A 7 39.65 6.57 -17.40
C ALA A 7 40.15 6.67 -15.94
N LEU A 8 39.29 6.41 -14.94
CA LEU A 8 39.69 6.40 -13.53
C LEU A 8 40.60 5.21 -13.22
N MET A 9 40.29 4.03 -13.76
CA MET A 9 41.14 2.85 -13.65
C MET A 9 42.50 3.06 -14.31
N LEU A 10 42.55 3.67 -15.51
CA LEU A 10 43.81 4.00 -16.19
C LEU A 10 44.64 5.04 -15.44
N SER A 11 44.02 6.01 -14.79
CA SER A 11 44.72 6.98 -13.91
C SER A 11 45.33 6.29 -12.69
N LEU A 12 44.56 5.38 -12.07
CA LEU A 12 45.02 4.57 -10.94
C LEU A 12 46.21 3.68 -11.31
N PHE A 13 46.14 3.04 -12.50
CA PHE A 13 47.27 2.27 -13.02
C PHE A 13 48.50 3.14 -13.26
N GLY A 14 48.31 4.39 -13.71
CA GLY A 14 49.41 5.37 -13.87
C GLY A 14 50.07 5.73 -12.54
N ASP A 15 49.25 5.98 -11.51
CA ASP A 15 49.72 6.37 -10.18
C ASP A 15 50.35 5.19 -9.42
N ILE A 16 49.79 3.99 -9.54
CA ILE A 16 50.37 2.74 -8.98
C ILE A 16 51.70 2.41 -9.68
N ALA A 17 51.77 2.54 -11.02
CA ALA A 17 52.98 2.27 -11.79
C ALA A 17 54.08 3.31 -11.56
N ALA A 18 53.71 4.52 -11.14
CA ALA A 18 54.67 5.60 -10.86
C ALA A 18 55.21 5.63 -9.42
N SER A 19 54.58 4.84 -8.49
CA SER A 19 55.04 4.83 -7.11
C SER A 19 56.37 4.06 -6.97
N ALA A 20 57.32 4.61 -6.19
CA ALA A 20 58.62 4.00 -5.90
C ALA A 20 58.46 2.62 -5.22
N GLU A 21 57.34 2.36 -4.58
CA GLU A 21 56.97 1.10 -3.93
C GLU A 21 56.77 -0.04 -4.93
N VAL A 22 56.16 0.23 -6.11
CA VAL A 22 56.00 -0.76 -7.19
C VAL A 22 57.34 -1.13 -7.84
N ALA A 23 58.27 -0.20 -7.88
CA ALA A 23 59.61 -0.47 -8.42
C ALA A 23 60.44 -1.46 -7.55
N ALA A 24 60.08 -1.61 -6.28
CA ALA A 24 60.66 -2.58 -5.35
C ALA A 24 60.08 -4.00 -5.46
N LEU A 25 58.92 -4.16 -6.16
CA LEU A 25 58.25 -5.45 -6.34
C LEU A 25 58.97 -6.32 -7.40
N ASN A 26 58.99 -7.64 -7.14
CA ASN A 26 59.46 -8.60 -8.12
C ASN A 26 58.54 -8.53 -9.38
N PRO A 27 59.05 -8.52 -10.62
CA PRO A 27 58.26 -8.49 -11.85
C PRO A 27 57.18 -9.56 -11.94
N THR A 28 57.30 -10.67 -11.24
CA THR A 28 56.29 -11.75 -11.17
C THR A 28 55.13 -11.44 -10.22
N ALA A 29 55.26 -10.49 -9.30
CA ALA A 29 54.19 -10.09 -8.36
C ALA A 29 53.20 -9.08 -9.00
N ILE A 30 53.66 -8.29 -9.98
CA ILE A 30 52.84 -7.25 -10.62
C ILE A 30 51.57 -7.81 -11.29
N PRO A 31 51.59 -8.91 -12.08
CA PRO A 31 50.38 -9.46 -12.67
C PRO A 31 49.37 -9.98 -11.63
N LYS A 32 49.89 -10.57 -10.54
CA LYS A 32 49.05 -11.04 -9.43
C LYS A 32 48.36 -9.87 -8.71
N LEU A 33 49.12 -8.81 -8.43
CA LEU A 33 48.59 -7.61 -7.80
C LEU A 33 47.57 -6.91 -8.71
N LEU A 34 47.81 -6.82 -10.01
CA LEU A 34 46.90 -6.25 -10.97
C LEU A 34 45.58 -7.04 -11.03
N SER A 35 45.64 -8.36 -11.08
CA SER A 35 44.48 -9.25 -11.03
C SER A 35 43.71 -9.08 -9.71
N ALA A 36 44.41 -8.93 -8.59
CA ALA A 36 43.82 -8.69 -7.27
C ALA A 36 43.04 -7.38 -7.21
N VAL A 37 43.62 -6.29 -7.69
CA VAL A 37 42.99 -4.95 -7.78
C VAL A 37 41.72 -4.98 -8.67
N LEU A 38 41.81 -5.65 -9.82
CA LEU A 38 40.64 -5.80 -10.72
C LEU A 38 39.53 -6.61 -10.08
N THR A 39 39.86 -7.67 -9.34
CA THR A 39 38.90 -8.50 -8.62
C THR A 39 38.16 -7.68 -7.56
N VAL A 40 38.88 -6.94 -6.73
CA VAL A 40 38.29 -6.07 -5.69
C VAL A 40 37.31 -5.05 -6.27
N GLY A 41 37.58 -4.52 -7.46
CA GLY A 41 36.71 -3.53 -8.13
C GLY A 41 35.51 -4.11 -8.90
N SER A 42 35.32 -5.44 -8.90
CA SER A 42 34.31 -6.09 -9.75
C SER A 42 32.90 -6.11 -9.16
N THR A 43 32.76 -6.06 -7.83
CA THR A 43 31.48 -6.07 -7.11
C THR A 43 31.00 -4.68 -6.74
N LEU A 44 29.67 -4.53 -6.70
CA LEU A 44 29.03 -3.24 -6.37
C LEU A 44 28.25 -3.31 -5.04
N GLN A 45 28.19 -4.48 -4.40
CA GLN A 45 27.58 -4.65 -3.08
C GLN A 45 28.68 -4.52 -2.01
N LEU A 46 28.46 -3.66 -1.01
CA LEU A 46 29.47 -3.34 -0.02
C LEU A 46 29.96 -4.58 0.73
N ASP A 47 29.05 -5.44 1.19
CA ASP A 47 29.41 -6.64 1.95
C ASP A 47 30.24 -7.64 1.14
N GLU A 48 29.87 -7.87 -0.11
CA GLU A 48 30.63 -8.70 -1.02
C GLU A 48 32.01 -8.10 -1.33
N THR A 49 32.06 -6.78 -1.51
CA THR A 49 33.30 -6.04 -1.74
C THR A 49 34.27 -6.19 -0.56
N LEU A 50 33.76 -6.01 0.68
CA LEU A 50 34.58 -6.15 1.89
C LEU A 50 35.11 -7.58 2.06
N GLN A 51 34.30 -8.60 1.79
CA GLN A 51 34.73 -10.00 1.84
C GLN A 51 35.80 -10.28 0.78
N GLN A 52 35.60 -9.81 -0.45
CA GLN A 52 36.58 -9.98 -1.53
C GLN A 52 37.93 -9.33 -1.22
N ILE A 53 37.92 -8.14 -0.61
CA ILE A 53 39.15 -7.46 -0.20
C ILE A 53 39.98 -8.34 0.74
N VAL A 54 39.32 -8.91 1.76
CA VAL A 54 40.00 -9.77 2.73
C VAL A 54 40.53 -11.04 2.08
N ASP A 55 39.72 -11.70 1.25
CA ASP A 55 40.08 -12.95 0.59
C ASP A 55 41.26 -12.74 -0.37
N VAL A 56 41.21 -11.67 -1.16
CA VAL A 56 42.29 -11.30 -2.10
C VAL A 56 43.59 -10.99 -1.37
N ALA A 57 43.52 -10.20 -0.29
CA ALA A 57 44.71 -9.85 0.50
C ALA A 57 45.35 -11.09 1.13
N ARG A 58 44.53 -11.96 1.75
CA ARG A 58 44.97 -13.22 2.35
C ARG A 58 45.69 -14.11 1.33
N HIS A 59 45.07 -14.31 0.16
CA HIS A 59 45.65 -15.16 -0.89
C HIS A 59 46.89 -14.58 -1.55
N LEU A 60 46.91 -13.26 -1.79
CA LEU A 60 48.02 -12.62 -2.47
C LEU A 60 49.30 -12.64 -1.63
N LEU A 61 49.16 -12.42 -0.32
CA LEU A 61 50.24 -12.45 0.65
C LEU A 61 50.43 -13.83 1.31
N GLU A 62 49.67 -14.84 0.85
CA GLU A 62 49.74 -16.21 1.31
C GLU A 62 49.59 -16.35 2.86
N ALA A 63 48.78 -15.45 3.46
CA ALA A 63 48.56 -15.43 4.90
C ALA A 63 47.56 -16.51 5.33
N ASP A 64 47.75 -17.06 6.55
CA ASP A 64 46.81 -18.04 7.12
C ASP A 64 45.48 -17.39 7.42
N TYR A 65 45.48 -16.17 7.96
CA TYR A 65 44.30 -15.45 8.41
C TYR A 65 44.28 -14.01 7.85
N GLY A 66 43.10 -13.59 7.45
CA GLY A 66 42.84 -12.22 7.02
C GLY A 66 41.60 -11.67 7.70
N ALA A 67 41.58 -10.36 7.99
CA ALA A 67 40.39 -9.71 8.48
C ALA A 67 40.30 -8.26 8.05
N LEU A 68 39.10 -7.69 8.03
CA LEU A 68 38.82 -6.28 7.84
C LEU A 68 37.88 -5.79 8.93
N GLY A 69 38.31 -4.78 9.67
CA GLY A 69 37.48 -4.13 10.66
C GLY A 69 36.98 -2.78 10.15
N VAL A 70 35.66 -2.57 10.16
CA VAL A 70 35.03 -1.31 9.79
C VAL A 70 34.86 -0.44 11.04
N LYS A 71 35.33 0.82 10.98
CA LYS A 71 35.24 1.76 12.08
C LYS A 71 33.82 2.29 12.26
N SER A 72 33.35 2.26 13.50
CA SER A 72 32.11 2.94 13.93
C SER A 72 32.36 4.41 14.27
N PRO A 73 31.33 5.28 14.28
CA PRO A 73 31.46 6.69 14.69
C PRO A 73 32.03 6.88 16.10
N ASP A 74 31.81 5.96 17.01
CA ASP A 74 32.36 5.95 18.38
C ASP A 74 33.81 5.48 18.47
N GLY A 75 34.43 5.13 17.32
CA GLY A 75 35.82 4.70 17.24
C GLY A 75 36.05 3.20 17.51
N ARG A 76 35.00 2.42 17.75
CA ARG A 76 35.04 0.97 17.86
C ARG A 76 34.92 0.31 16.48
N LEU A 77 34.94 -1.02 16.44
CA LEU A 77 34.62 -1.78 15.22
C LEU A 77 33.12 -2.06 15.17
N SER A 78 32.46 -1.60 14.12
CA SER A 78 31.05 -1.87 13.86
C SER A 78 30.82 -3.17 13.11
N ARG A 79 31.78 -3.57 12.29
CA ARG A 79 31.75 -4.79 11.46
C ARG A 79 33.16 -5.41 11.47
N PHE A 80 33.19 -6.73 11.43
CA PHE A 80 34.41 -7.49 11.34
C PHE A 80 34.23 -8.63 10.35
N ILE A 81 34.91 -8.53 9.23
CA ILE A 81 34.92 -9.52 8.15
C ILE A 81 36.19 -10.33 8.28
N HIS A 82 36.16 -11.62 8.10
CA HIS A 82 37.31 -12.50 8.26
C HIS A 82 37.42 -13.54 7.15
N SER A 83 38.62 -14.05 6.96
CA SER A 83 38.95 -15.15 6.04
C SER A 83 40.02 -16.03 6.66
N GLY A 84 39.93 -17.34 6.41
CA GLY A 84 40.87 -18.31 6.96
C GLY A 84 40.37 -19.08 8.20
N LEU A 85 39.22 -18.67 8.78
CA LEU A 85 38.54 -19.39 9.87
C LEU A 85 37.34 -20.17 9.31
N ASP A 86 37.13 -21.40 9.77
CA ASP A 86 35.91 -22.13 9.43
C ASP A 86 34.75 -21.75 10.38
N GLN A 87 33.50 -22.13 10.01
CA GLN A 87 32.29 -21.79 10.78
C GLN A 87 32.30 -22.36 12.20
N GLY A 88 32.96 -23.53 12.42
CA GLY A 88 33.09 -24.15 13.73
C GLY A 88 33.99 -23.31 14.64
N GLN A 89 35.15 -22.88 14.12
CA GLN A 89 36.09 -22.02 14.83
C GLN A 89 35.48 -20.69 15.22
N VAL A 90 34.73 -20.08 14.30
CA VAL A 90 34.00 -18.82 14.58
C VAL A 90 32.96 -18.99 15.68
N ALA A 91 32.21 -20.09 15.67
CA ALA A 91 31.21 -20.38 16.70
C ALA A 91 31.86 -20.61 18.08
N GLU A 92 33.05 -21.23 18.13
CA GLU A 92 33.80 -21.47 19.34
C GLU A 92 34.43 -20.21 19.94
N ILE A 93 34.89 -19.27 19.11
CA ILE A 93 35.42 -17.95 19.50
C ILE A 93 34.30 -17.08 20.11
N GLY A 94 33.10 -17.16 19.56
CA GLY A 94 31.88 -16.53 20.04
C GLY A 94 31.79 -15.04 19.69
N ARG A 95 32.33 -14.12 20.52
CA ARG A 95 32.19 -12.68 20.30
C ARG A 95 33.20 -12.18 19.27
N LEU A 96 32.72 -11.35 18.33
CA LEU A 96 33.58 -10.63 17.38
C LEU A 96 34.44 -9.59 18.12
N PRO A 97 35.64 -9.26 17.59
CA PRO A 97 36.51 -8.25 18.15
C PRO A 97 35.85 -6.86 18.21
N GLU A 98 35.95 -6.18 19.34
CA GLU A 98 35.42 -4.82 19.55
C GLU A 98 36.44 -3.71 19.23
N GLY A 99 37.61 -4.05 18.70
CA GLY A 99 38.67 -3.09 18.38
C GLY A 99 39.63 -2.79 19.53
N HIS A 100 39.83 -3.75 20.43
CA HIS A 100 40.89 -3.70 21.44
C HIS A 100 42.21 -4.25 20.90
N GLY A 101 43.32 -3.92 21.55
CA GLY A 101 44.64 -4.41 21.16
C GLY A 101 45.17 -3.85 19.85
N LEU A 102 45.90 -4.67 19.09
CA LEU A 102 46.47 -4.30 17.77
C LEU A 102 45.45 -3.91 16.75
N LEU A 103 44.29 -4.56 16.74
CA LEU A 103 43.17 -4.20 15.81
C LEU A 103 42.70 -2.77 16.01
N GLY A 104 42.57 -2.31 17.24
CA GLY A 104 42.19 -0.94 17.54
C GLY A 104 43.33 0.06 17.38
N LEU A 105 44.60 -0.38 17.51
CA LEU A 105 45.77 0.49 17.32
C LEU A 105 45.78 1.07 15.90
N VAL A 106 45.66 0.23 14.85
CA VAL A 106 45.64 0.64 13.44
C VAL A 106 44.48 1.62 13.13
N VAL A 107 43.37 1.53 13.88
CA VAL A 107 42.23 2.47 13.70
C VAL A 107 42.46 3.81 14.41
N ARG A 108 43.06 3.78 15.61
CA ARG A 108 43.32 4.99 16.41
C ARG A 108 44.55 5.77 15.93
N GLU A 109 45.61 5.05 15.58
CA GLU A 109 46.82 5.60 15.00
C GLU A 109 46.91 5.07 13.57
N PRO A 110 46.35 5.79 12.58
CA PRO A 110 46.17 5.26 11.24
C PRO A 110 47.48 5.20 10.45
N CYS A 111 48.35 4.29 10.87
CA CYS A 111 49.59 3.95 10.21
C CYS A 111 49.75 2.43 10.13
N PRO A 112 50.52 1.89 9.19
CA PRO A 112 50.85 0.48 9.14
C PRO A 112 51.46 -0.01 10.44
N VAL A 113 51.02 -1.17 10.91
CA VAL A 113 51.54 -1.85 12.11
C VAL A 113 51.99 -3.24 11.74
N ARG A 114 53.23 -3.56 11.98
CA ARG A 114 53.81 -4.87 11.73
C ARG A 114 54.52 -5.39 12.97
N THR A 115 54.33 -6.64 13.29
CA THR A 115 55.06 -7.32 14.39
C THR A 115 55.29 -8.78 14.09
N ASP A 116 56.48 -9.27 14.46
CA ASP A 116 56.84 -10.66 14.31
C ASP A 116 56.28 -11.54 15.43
N ARG A 117 55.80 -10.91 16.52
CA ARG A 117 55.18 -11.61 17.64
C ARG A 117 54.09 -10.76 18.31
N ILE A 118 52.83 -11.14 18.08
CA ILE A 118 51.66 -10.47 18.65
C ILE A 118 51.74 -10.42 20.17
N SER A 119 52.09 -11.53 20.80
CA SER A 119 52.13 -11.64 22.25
C SER A 119 53.11 -10.72 22.96
N SER A 120 54.16 -10.27 22.29
CA SER A 120 55.19 -9.38 22.84
C SER A 120 54.94 -7.90 22.54
N HIS A 121 53.97 -7.55 21.71
CA HIS A 121 53.67 -6.18 21.36
C HIS A 121 53.00 -5.41 22.52
N PRO A 122 53.44 -4.18 22.88
CA PRO A 122 52.88 -3.44 24.03
C PRO A 122 51.38 -3.23 23.98
N SER A 123 50.78 -3.13 22.78
CA SER A 123 49.36 -2.96 22.57
C SER A 123 48.60 -4.29 22.41
N SER A 124 49.24 -5.42 22.64
CA SER A 124 48.56 -6.72 22.56
C SER A 124 47.54 -6.87 23.70
N ALA A 125 46.31 -7.25 23.38
CA ALA A 125 45.24 -7.54 24.33
C ALA A 125 45.08 -9.05 24.59
N GLY A 126 45.94 -9.89 23.97
CA GLY A 126 45.78 -11.35 23.96
C GLY A 126 44.64 -11.83 23.04
N PHE A 127 44.40 -13.13 23.09
CA PHE A 127 43.37 -13.80 22.31
C PHE A 127 42.26 -14.33 23.21
N PRO A 128 41.02 -14.38 22.76
CA PRO A 128 39.93 -15.02 23.47
C PRO A 128 40.18 -16.56 23.55
N THR A 129 39.46 -17.23 24.43
CA THR A 129 39.48 -18.68 24.55
C THR A 129 39.10 -19.31 23.21
N ASN A 130 39.77 -20.42 22.85
CA ASN A 130 39.58 -21.16 21.58
C ASN A 130 39.94 -20.40 20.29
N HIS A 131 40.62 -19.26 20.40
CA HIS A 131 41.15 -18.57 19.22
C HIS A 131 42.37 -19.35 18.70
N PRO A 132 42.48 -19.55 17.34
CA PRO A 132 43.69 -20.20 16.79
C PRO A 132 44.94 -19.37 17.09
N PRO A 133 46.09 -20.02 17.26
CA PRO A 133 47.34 -19.33 17.52
C PRO A 133 47.72 -18.46 16.31
N MET A 134 48.09 -17.21 16.59
CA MET A 134 48.61 -16.26 15.62
C MET A 134 49.82 -15.59 16.22
N ASP A 135 50.95 -15.61 15.51
CA ASP A 135 52.20 -15.05 15.99
C ASP A 135 52.57 -13.76 15.27
N THR A 136 52.50 -13.72 13.94
CA THR A 136 52.87 -12.54 13.17
C THR A 136 51.64 -11.73 12.82
N PHE A 137 51.83 -10.42 12.63
CA PHE A 137 50.72 -9.50 12.31
C PHE A 137 51.19 -8.39 11.37
N LEU A 138 50.33 -8.09 10.39
CA LEU A 138 50.43 -6.92 9.54
C LEU A 138 49.06 -6.26 9.44
N GLY A 139 48.95 -5.00 9.84
CA GLY A 139 47.71 -4.23 9.76
C GLY A 139 47.94 -2.92 9.02
N VAL A 140 47.03 -2.58 8.12
CA VAL A 140 47.11 -1.36 7.29
C VAL A 140 45.75 -0.64 7.32
N PRO A 141 45.72 0.70 7.53
CA PRO A 141 44.46 1.45 7.51
C PRO A 141 43.92 1.59 6.08
N ILE A 142 42.61 1.61 5.96
CA ILE A 142 41.87 1.91 4.73
C ILE A 142 41.25 3.30 4.88
N PHE A 143 41.61 4.21 4.00
CA PHE A 143 41.07 5.57 3.95
C PHE A 143 40.05 5.69 2.83
N VAL A 144 38.87 6.20 3.12
CA VAL A 144 37.85 6.53 2.12
C VAL A 144 37.60 8.03 2.21
N ARG A 145 37.78 8.75 1.13
CA ARG A 145 37.61 10.22 1.08
C ARG A 145 38.43 10.97 2.14
N GLY A 146 39.59 10.44 2.50
CA GLY A 146 40.49 11.08 3.49
C GLY A 146 40.18 10.76 4.94
N GLU A 147 39.13 10.01 5.23
CA GLU A 147 38.79 9.53 6.55
C GLU A 147 39.08 8.04 6.72
N VAL A 148 39.41 7.62 7.94
CA VAL A 148 39.64 6.19 8.26
C VAL A 148 38.32 5.48 8.20
N PHE A 149 38.11 4.68 7.18
CA PHE A 149 36.96 3.78 7.03
C PHE A 149 37.08 2.54 7.91
N GLY A 150 38.30 2.01 8.01
CA GLY A 150 38.59 0.77 8.74
C GLY A 150 40.03 0.37 8.55
N SER A 151 40.34 -0.89 8.77
CA SER A 151 41.68 -1.43 8.60
C SER A 151 41.61 -2.88 8.14
N ILE A 152 42.60 -3.27 7.31
CA ILE A 152 42.80 -4.64 6.88
C ILE A 152 43.96 -5.24 7.69
N TYR A 153 43.81 -6.51 8.07
CA TYR A 153 44.72 -7.24 8.92
C TYR A 153 45.06 -8.59 8.31
N LEU A 154 46.34 -8.97 8.41
CA LEU A 154 46.81 -10.32 8.09
C LEU A 154 47.55 -10.86 9.30
N ALA A 155 47.43 -12.16 9.51
CA ALA A 155 48.15 -12.87 10.57
C ALA A 155 48.50 -14.29 10.13
N ASP A 156 49.62 -14.78 10.62
CA ASP A 156 50.08 -16.13 10.38
C ASP A 156 50.37 -16.85 11.69
N SER A 157 50.33 -18.19 11.62
CA SER A 157 50.81 -19.06 12.68
C SER A 157 52.33 -19.08 12.79
N SER A 158 52.86 -19.69 13.88
CA SER A 158 54.27 -19.68 14.24
C SER A 158 55.24 -20.34 13.25
N ASP A 159 54.69 -20.97 12.20
CA ASP A 159 55.54 -21.73 11.25
C ASP A 159 56.03 -20.90 10.07
N ARG A 160 55.65 -19.63 9.97
CA ARG A 160 56.02 -18.72 8.85
C ARG A 160 57.03 -17.65 9.27
N THR A 161 57.86 -17.23 8.31
CA THR A 161 58.66 -16.02 8.43
C THR A 161 57.79 -14.78 8.56
N ALA A 162 58.22 -13.81 9.39
CA ALA A 162 57.51 -12.56 9.61
C ALA A 162 57.21 -11.81 8.30
N PHE A 163 56.15 -11.01 8.27
CA PHE A 163 55.88 -10.08 7.15
C PHE A 163 57.03 -9.08 6.97
N ASP A 164 57.43 -8.83 5.74
CA ASP A 164 58.50 -7.91 5.40
C ASP A 164 57.98 -6.56 4.85
N ASP A 165 58.89 -5.65 4.46
CA ASP A 165 58.58 -4.33 3.91
C ASP A 165 57.82 -4.44 2.56
N ARG A 166 58.01 -5.56 1.83
CA ARG A 166 57.31 -5.80 0.56
C ARG A 166 55.89 -6.21 0.79
N ASP A 167 55.64 -7.07 1.81
CA ASP A 167 54.31 -7.48 2.20
C ASP A 167 53.50 -6.25 2.63
N GLU A 168 54.12 -5.36 3.41
CA GLU A 168 53.50 -4.08 3.83
C GLU A 168 53.17 -3.20 2.63
N ALA A 169 54.09 -3.02 1.69
CA ALA A 169 53.86 -2.22 0.48
C ALA A 169 52.72 -2.80 -0.40
N VAL A 170 52.69 -4.12 -0.56
CA VAL A 170 51.61 -4.81 -1.30
C VAL A 170 50.24 -4.63 -0.61
N LEU A 171 50.18 -4.78 0.70
CA LEU A 171 48.94 -4.61 1.45
C LEU A 171 48.46 -3.16 1.41
N GLN A 172 49.40 -2.19 1.43
CA GLN A 172 49.07 -0.76 1.28
C GLN A 172 48.48 -0.43 -0.10
N ILE A 173 49.02 -1.01 -1.17
CA ILE A 173 48.46 -0.86 -2.52
C ILE A 173 47.04 -1.46 -2.59
N LEU A 174 46.83 -2.63 -2.01
CA LEU A 174 45.50 -3.25 -1.91
C LEU A 174 44.52 -2.39 -1.08
N ALA A 175 44.97 -1.81 0.03
CA ALA A 175 44.15 -0.91 0.85
C ALA A 175 43.72 0.35 0.07
N ASN A 176 44.61 0.90 -0.77
CA ASN A 176 44.28 2.01 -1.65
C ASN A 176 43.28 1.63 -2.75
N ALA A 177 43.43 0.44 -3.35
CA ALA A 177 42.46 -0.10 -4.31
C ALA A 177 41.08 -0.40 -3.62
N ALA A 178 41.12 -0.97 -2.42
CA ALA A 178 39.95 -1.23 -1.59
C ALA A 178 39.18 0.07 -1.27
N SER A 179 39.88 1.15 -0.98
CA SER A 179 39.31 2.49 -0.76
C SER A 179 38.34 2.89 -1.87
N ILE A 180 38.79 2.74 -3.12
CA ILE A 180 38.00 3.12 -4.29
C ILE A 180 36.82 2.15 -4.50
N ALA A 181 37.06 0.84 -4.32
CA ALA A 181 35.99 -0.15 -4.45
C ALA A 181 34.89 0.05 -3.41
N ILE A 182 35.28 0.34 -2.16
CA ILE A 182 34.35 0.64 -1.06
C ILE A 182 33.58 1.92 -1.35
N ASP A 183 34.23 2.99 -1.81
CA ASP A 183 33.54 4.24 -2.14
C ASP A 183 32.55 4.05 -3.28
N ASN A 184 32.92 3.31 -4.33
CA ASN A 184 32.04 2.99 -5.43
C ASN A 184 30.83 2.13 -4.98
N ALA A 185 31.05 1.13 -4.14
CA ALA A 185 29.96 0.30 -3.61
C ALA A 185 28.99 1.13 -2.76
N ARG A 186 29.49 2.01 -1.88
CA ARG A 186 28.66 2.92 -1.08
C ARG A 186 27.85 3.87 -1.95
N LEU A 187 28.48 4.51 -2.94
CA LEU A 187 27.79 5.40 -3.87
C LEU A 187 26.71 4.67 -4.67
N PHE A 188 26.97 3.44 -5.05
CA PHE A 188 25.99 2.61 -5.76
C PHE A 188 24.80 2.25 -4.87
N GLU A 189 25.03 1.86 -3.61
CA GLU A 189 23.98 1.59 -2.64
C GLU A 189 23.16 2.84 -2.34
N GLU A 190 23.80 3.99 -2.10
CA GLU A 190 23.14 5.28 -1.90
C GLU A 190 22.27 5.65 -3.12
N SER A 191 22.81 5.47 -4.34
CA SER A 191 22.07 5.74 -5.58
C SER A 191 20.87 4.81 -5.76
N ARG A 192 21.02 3.52 -5.49
CA ARG A 192 19.92 2.55 -5.53
C ARG A 192 18.81 2.88 -4.52
N THR A 193 19.20 3.22 -3.31
CA THR A 193 18.26 3.61 -2.25
C THR A 193 17.48 4.85 -2.68
N ARG A 194 18.18 5.87 -3.18
CA ARG A 194 17.54 7.09 -3.69
C ARG A 194 16.60 6.81 -4.87
N GLU A 195 17.02 5.97 -5.81
CA GLU A 195 16.15 5.56 -6.93
C GLU A 195 14.89 4.82 -6.45
N ALA A 196 15.03 3.92 -5.49
CA ALA A 196 13.91 3.20 -4.90
C ALA A 196 12.91 4.15 -4.23
N TRP A 197 13.39 5.15 -3.47
CA TRP A 197 12.57 6.20 -2.87
C TRP A 197 11.85 7.05 -3.91
N LEU A 198 12.52 7.49 -4.96
CA LEU A 198 11.90 8.27 -6.04
C LEU A 198 10.81 7.48 -6.77
N LYS A 199 11.04 6.20 -7.06
CA LYS A 199 10.04 5.30 -7.65
C LYS A 199 8.83 5.14 -6.73
N ALA A 200 9.06 4.99 -5.43
CA ALA A 200 8.01 4.86 -4.44
C ALA A 200 7.12 6.11 -4.36
N VAL A 201 7.73 7.28 -4.27
CA VAL A 201 7.03 8.58 -4.29
C VAL A 201 6.22 8.74 -5.57
N ALA A 202 6.79 8.41 -6.73
CA ALA A 202 6.10 8.50 -8.01
C ALA A 202 4.90 7.54 -8.08
N ALA A 203 5.02 6.31 -7.57
CA ALA A 203 3.94 5.32 -7.55
C ALA A 203 2.78 5.75 -6.65
N VAL A 204 3.05 6.29 -5.47
CA VAL A 204 2.03 6.82 -4.55
C VAL A 204 1.31 8.01 -5.18
N ASN A 205 2.05 8.95 -5.78
CA ASN A 205 1.45 10.11 -6.47
C ASN A 205 0.59 9.69 -7.66
N ALA A 206 1.04 8.72 -8.47
CA ALA A 206 0.26 8.20 -9.60
C ALA A 206 -1.07 7.58 -9.13
N ARG A 207 -1.05 6.86 -8.00
CA ARG A 207 -2.26 6.26 -7.41
C ARG A 207 -3.22 7.33 -6.90
N LEU A 208 -2.71 8.38 -6.26
CA LEU A 208 -3.51 9.54 -5.84
C LEU A 208 -4.20 10.20 -7.02
N LEU A 209 -3.46 10.47 -8.10
CA LEU A 209 -3.98 11.14 -9.31
C LEU A 209 -4.96 10.27 -10.11
N SER A 210 -4.85 8.94 -10.04
CA SER A 210 -5.77 8.01 -10.70
C SER A 210 -7.12 7.84 -10.00
N GLY A 211 -7.35 8.55 -8.89
CA GLY A 211 -8.61 8.51 -8.14
C GLY A 211 -8.74 7.31 -7.20
N GLY A 212 -7.63 6.72 -6.78
CA GLY A 212 -7.59 5.70 -5.73
C GLY A 212 -8.24 6.20 -4.43
N SER A 213 -8.85 5.29 -3.66
CA SER A 213 -9.42 5.67 -2.37
C SER A 213 -8.31 6.12 -1.41
N ARG A 214 -8.68 6.99 -0.44
CA ARG A 214 -7.76 7.43 0.61
C ARG A 214 -7.10 6.26 1.32
N ASP A 215 -7.90 5.27 1.72
CA ASP A 215 -7.43 4.14 2.52
C ASP A 215 -6.48 3.25 1.72
N GLU A 216 -6.73 3.04 0.42
CA GLU A 216 -5.81 2.32 -0.47
C GLU A 216 -4.49 3.07 -0.68
N THR A 217 -4.53 4.39 -0.81
CA THR A 217 -3.32 5.20 -0.99
C THR A 217 -2.48 5.23 0.28
N LEU A 218 -3.10 5.38 1.46
CA LEU A 218 -2.41 5.29 2.74
C LEU A 218 -1.83 3.90 2.99
N ALA A 219 -2.55 2.83 2.63
CA ALA A 219 -2.03 1.46 2.72
C ALA A 219 -0.79 1.26 1.82
N GLU A 220 -0.77 1.87 0.64
CA GLU A 220 0.40 1.87 -0.23
C GLU A 220 1.58 2.62 0.38
N VAL A 221 1.35 3.81 0.95
CA VAL A 221 2.38 4.58 1.67
C VAL A 221 2.99 3.74 2.78
N VAL A 222 2.16 3.14 3.64
CA VAL A 222 2.60 2.35 4.80
C VAL A 222 3.41 1.13 4.35
N ARG A 223 2.91 0.36 3.38
CA ARG A 223 3.59 -0.82 2.84
C ARG A 223 4.92 -0.47 2.18
N THR A 224 4.93 0.57 1.34
CA THR A 224 6.13 1.03 0.65
C THR A 224 7.18 1.53 1.64
N THR A 225 6.77 2.32 2.63
CA THR A 225 7.64 2.80 3.71
C THR A 225 8.26 1.62 4.47
N ARG A 226 7.48 0.61 4.83
CA ARG A 226 7.99 -0.57 5.52
C ARG A 226 9.07 -1.29 4.71
N HIS A 227 8.80 -1.55 3.43
CA HIS A 227 9.76 -2.23 2.56
C HIS A 227 11.05 -1.44 2.33
N LEU A 228 10.96 -0.12 2.18
CA LEU A 228 12.15 0.73 1.94
C LEU A 228 13.01 0.90 3.19
N THR A 229 12.41 0.82 4.39
CA THR A 229 13.11 1.01 5.66
C THR A 229 13.49 -0.30 6.35
N ASP A 230 13.10 -1.44 5.80
CA ASP A 230 13.21 -2.74 6.47
C ASP A 230 12.57 -2.72 7.87
N GLY A 231 11.40 -2.06 7.94
CA GLY A 231 10.68 -1.84 9.19
C GLY A 231 9.96 -3.10 9.69
N ASN A 232 9.93 -3.26 11.01
CA ASN A 232 9.12 -4.29 11.66
C ASN A 232 7.64 -3.94 11.59
N LEU A 233 7.29 -2.68 11.88
CA LEU A 233 5.95 -2.15 11.83
C LEU A 233 5.97 -0.74 11.25
N VAL A 234 5.05 -0.46 10.33
CA VAL A 234 4.72 0.91 9.90
C VAL A 234 3.21 1.07 9.97
N CYS A 235 2.74 2.18 10.55
CA CYS A 235 1.32 2.47 10.63
C CYS A 235 1.04 3.97 10.57
N VAL A 236 -0.20 4.30 10.21
CA VAL A 236 -0.76 5.65 10.34
C VAL A 236 -1.75 5.64 11.50
N VAL A 237 -1.50 6.49 12.47
CA VAL A 237 -2.39 6.75 13.59
C VAL A 237 -3.11 8.06 13.35
N ARG A 238 -4.44 8.06 13.49
CA ARG A 238 -5.29 9.24 13.35
C ARG A 238 -5.69 9.78 14.72
N TYR A 239 -5.60 11.10 14.86
CA TYR A 239 -6.06 11.85 16.00
C TYR A 239 -7.30 12.66 15.63
N ASP A 240 -8.46 12.28 16.15
CA ASP A 240 -9.70 13.07 16.01
C ASP A 240 -9.90 13.94 17.26
N LEU A 241 -10.34 15.19 17.09
CA LEU A 241 -10.59 16.11 18.20
C LEU A 241 -11.59 15.52 19.21
N GLY A 242 -11.14 15.34 20.45
CA GLY A 242 -11.96 14.82 21.55
C GLY A 242 -12.23 13.31 21.53
N ARG A 243 -11.49 12.54 20.72
CA ARG A 243 -11.54 11.07 20.67
C ARG A 243 -10.17 10.48 20.93
N GLU A 244 -10.13 9.23 21.35
CA GLU A 244 -8.89 8.47 21.44
C GLU A 244 -8.26 8.26 20.04
N PRO A 245 -6.91 8.23 19.96
CA PRO A 245 -6.22 7.94 18.71
C PRO A 245 -6.63 6.56 18.16
N VAL A 246 -6.70 6.44 16.84
CA VAL A 246 -7.13 5.21 16.16
C VAL A 246 -6.08 4.78 15.15
N VAL A 247 -5.71 3.48 15.14
CA VAL A 247 -4.89 2.92 14.06
C VAL A 247 -5.71 2.89 12.78
N HIS A 248 -5.30 3.69 11.81
CA HIS A 248 -6.05 3.83 10.55
C HIS A 248 -5.62 2.81 9.49
N VAL A 249 -4.30 2.64 9.32
CA VAL A 249 -3.68 1.67 8.42
C VAL A 249 -2.40 1.16 9.07
N ALA A 250 -2.08 -0.11 8.90
CA ALA A 250 -0.84 -0.70 9.40
C ALA A 250 -0.33 -1.79 8.45
N ASP A 251 0.99 -1.94 8.39
CA ASP A 251 1.69 -3.04 7.74
C ASP A 251 2.85 -3.49 8.62
N ALA A 252 3.02 -4.78 8.82
CA ALA A 252 4.01 -5.36 9.72
C ALA A 252 4.76 -6.51 9.04
N ALA A 253 5.97 -6.77 9.52
CA ALA A 253 6.74 -7.96 9.13
C ALA A 253 6.05 -9.23 9.65
N ASP A 254 6.31 -10.39 9.02
CA ASP A 254 5.66 -11.67 9.35
C ASP A 254 5.81 -12.08 10.83
N SER A 255 6.87 -11.61 11.49
CA SER A 255 7.14 -11.87 12.91
C SER A 255 6.43 -10.92 13.89
N GLN A 256 5.79 -9.85 13.39
CA GLN A 256 5.18 -8.80 14.20
C GLN A 256 3.65 -8.84 14.04
N PRO A 257 2.86 -8.84 15.13
CA PRO A 257 1.41 -8.77 15.02
C PRO A 257 0.98 -7.41 14.46
N VAL A 258 0.09 -7.43 13.46
CA VAL A 258 -0.50 -6.21 12.90
C VAL A 258 -1.49 -5.64 13.92
N PRO A 259 -1.38 -4.36 14.31
CA PRO A 259 -2.36 -3.71 15.16
C PRO A 259 -3.77 -3.74 14.53
N ALA A 260 -4.80 -3.88 15.36
CA ALA A 260 -6.17 -3.93 14.85
C ALA A 260 -6.57 -2.57 14.24
N ILE A 261 -6.88 -2.58 12.94
CA ILE A 261 -7.32 -1.38 12.21
C ILE A 261 -8.68 -0.93 12.73
N GLY A 262 -8.84 0.37 12.98
CA GLY A 262 -10.06 0.96 13.53
C GLY A 262 -10.16 0.89 15.05
N SER A 263 -9.22 0.26 15.75
CA SER A 263 -9.21 0.23 17.22
C SER A 263 -8.66 1.53 17.81
N ALA A 264 -9.27 1.97 18.88
CA ALA A 264 -8.72 3.03 19.72
C ALA A 264 -7.51 2.52 20.49
N VAL A 265 -6.46 3.34 20.60
CA VAL A 265 -5.20 2.99 21.25
C VAL A 265 -4.77 4.09 22.20
N ASP A 266 -4.33 3.71 23.40
CA ASP A 266 -3.73 4.67 24.32
C ASP A 266 -2.25 4.86 23.96
N LEU A 267 -1.94 6.05 23.49
CA LEU A 267 -0.58 6.45 23.08
C LEU A 267 0.00 7.53 24.00
N SER A 268 -0.63 7.80 25.13
CA SER A 268 -0.18 8.81 26.09
C SER A 268 1.26 8.58 26.53
N GLY A 269 2.10 9.61 26.44
CA GLY A 269 3.51 9.55 26.86
C GLY A 269 4.42 8.74 25.92
N THR A 270 3.96 8.39 24.71
CA THR A 270 4.78 7.75 23.68
C THR A 270 5.36 8.76 22.69
N VAL A 271 6.37 8.34 21.91
CA VAL A 271 6.94 9.17 20.82
C VAL A 271 5.89 9.59 19.78
N ILE A 272 4.81 8.82 19.63
CA ILE A 272 3.72 9.13 18.70
C ILE A 272 2.91 10.33 19.23
N ASP A 273 2.57 10.32 20.50
CA ASP A 273 1.86 11.42 21.16
C ASP A 273 2.71 12.71 21.18
N ASP A 274 4.00 12.57 21.48
CA ASP A 274 4.94 13.70 21.46
C ASP A 274 5.10 14.30 20.06
N ALA A 275 5.18 13.47 19.00
CA ALA A 275 5.23 13.94 17.62
C ALA A 275 3.93 14.63 17.20
N ALA A 276 2.77 14.09 17.59
CA ALA A 276 1.47 14.70 17.33
C ALA A 276 1.35 16.09 17.96
N ARG A 277 1.80 16.25 19.22
CA ARG A 277 1.74 17.51 19.97
C ARG A 277 2.76 18.54 19.49
N SER A 278 4.02 18.10 19.29
CA SER A 278 5.12 19.01 18.89
C SER A 278 5.06 19.40 17.41
N ARG A 279 4.34 18.62 16.59
CA ARG A 279 4.33 18.71 15.12
C ARG A 279 5.73 18.65 14.51
N ARG A 280 6.60 17.84 15.10
CA ARG A 280 7.98 17.62 14.63
C ARG A 280 8.26 16.12 14.57
N PRO A 281 9.09 15.67 13.63
CA PRO A 281 9.61 14.31 13.62
C PRO A 281 10.32 14.01 14.95
N ILE A 282 10.02 12.86 15.55
CA ILE A 282 10.68 12.37 16.75
C ILE A 282 11.20 10.97 16.47
N SER A 283 12.50 10.76 16.69
CA SER A 283 13.14 9.45 16.59
C SER A 283 13.83 9.09 17.89
N ALA A 284 13.79 7.82 18.26
CA ALA A 284 14.50 7.29 19.40
C ALA A 284 15.14 5.95 19.05
N PRO A 285 16.46 5.79 19.30
CA PRO A 285 17.18 4.55 18.98
C PRO A 285 16.86 3.39 19.93
N HIS A 286 16.53 3.69 21.20
CA HIS A 286 16.21 2.71 22.25
C HIS A 286 15.28 3.33 23.30
N GLY A 287 14.64 2.47 24.11
CA GLY A 287 13.92 2.86 25.31
C GLY A 287 12.50 3.39 25.07
N SER A 288 12.04 3.45 23.84
CA SER A 288 10.71 3.93 23.51
C SER A 288 9.78 2.77 23.18
N SER A 289 9.17 2.20 24.20
CA SER A 289 8.13 1.18 24.06
C SER A 289 6.80 1.83 23.66
N VAL A 290 6.07 1.17 22.74
CA VAL A 290 4.68 1.51 22.39
C VAL A 290 3.82 0.25 22.54
N PRO A 291 3.44 -0.11 23.78
CA PRO A 291 2.76 -1.36 24.07
C PRO A 291 1.45 -1.54 23.29
N ALA A 292 0.72 -0.46 23.08
CA ALA A 292 -0.53 -0.47 22.31
C ALA A 292 -0.35 -0.90 20.84
N LEU A 293 0.88 -0.83 20.31
CA LEU A 293 1.25 -1.28 18.97
C LEU A 293 2.15 -2.52 18.99
N ASN A 294 2.34 -3.18 20.14
CA ASN A 294 3.25 -4.31 20.34
C ASN A 294 4.72 -3.99 19.99
N VAL A 295 5.14 -2.74 20.18
CA VAL A 295 6.52 -2.31 19.94
C VAL A 295 7.27 -2.30 21.26
N SER A 296 8.36 -3.07 21.33
CA SER A 296 9.21 -3.20 22.52
C SER A 296 10.24 -2.08 22.61
N GLY A 297 10.78 -1.85 23.83
CA GLY A 297 11.77 -0.80 24.08
C GLY A 297 13.16 -1.06 23.48
N ASP A 298 13.40 -2.21 22.91
CA ASP A 298 14.62 -2.60 22.20
C ASP A 298 14.55 -2.33 20.68
N GLU A 299 13.48 -1.71 20.21
CA GLU A 299 13.35 -1.25 18.83
C GLU A 299 13.76 0.23 18.67
N SER A 300 14.29 0.55 17.48
CA SER A 300 14.47 1.94 17.03
C SER A 300 13.17 2.43 16.41
N VAL A 301 12.64 3.54 16.90
CA VAL A 301 11.33 4.05 16.49
C VAL A 301 11.43 5.46 15.91
N ILE A 302 10.51 5.79 15.00
CA ILE A 302 10.32 7.13 14.47
C ILE A 302 8.83 7.45 14.34
N ALA A 303 8.45 8.66 14.69
CA ALA A 303 7.11 9.20 14.57
C ALA A 303 7.15 10.52 13.80
N LEU A 304 6.42 10.60 12.69
CA LEU A 304 6.39 11.75 11.79
C LEU A 304 4.96 12.31 11.73
N PRO A 305 4.75 13.57 12.14
CA PRO A 305 3.43 14.18 12.10
C PRO A 305 2.95 14.35 10.67
N LEU A 306 1.69 14.02 10.42
CA LEU A 306 1.02 14.32 9.16
C LEU A 306 0.50 15.77 9.22
N SER A 307 0.98 16.60 8.30
CA SER A 307 0.60 18.01 8.19
C SER A 307 -0.73 18.12 7.44
N GLY A 308 -1.81 18.57 8.11
CA GLY A 308 -3.11 18.80 7.46
C GLY A 308 -4.08 19.48 8.43
N THR A 309 -4.89 20.41 7.92
CA THR A 309 -5.87 21.17 8.72
C THR A 309 -7.19 20.44 8.89
N SER A 310 -7.48 19.51 8.02
CA SER A 310 -8.77 18.80 7.91
C SER A 310 -8.86 17.52 8.73
N PHE A 311 -7.72 16.97 9.12
CA PHE A 311 -7.58 15.86 10.06
C PHE A 311 -7.20 16.44 11.41
N GLY A 312 -7.86 16.12 12.48
CA GLY A 312 -7.48 16.55 13.83
C GLY A 312 -6.00 16.31 14.17
N GLY A 313 -5.27 15.68 13.26
CA GLY A 313 -3.87 15.32 13.25
C GLY A 313 -3.69 13.84 12.97
N GLY A 314 -2.54 13.48 12.39
CA GLY A 314 -2.14 12.09 12.17
C GLY A 314 -0.65 11.95 12.40
N VAL A 315 -0.19 10.71 12.58
CA VAL A 315 1.23 10.39 12.72
C VAL A 315 1.53 9.15 11.89
N LEU A 316 2.50 9.24 11.01
CA LEU A 316 3.15 8.09 10.40
C LEU A 316 4.21 7.58 11.37
N PHE A 317 4.03 6.36 11.86
CA PHE A 317 4.93 5.71 12.81
C PHE A 317 5.63 4.55 12.14
N ALA A 318 6.92 4.38 12.44
CA ALA A 318 7.70 3.22 12.01
C ALA A 318 8.59 2.71 13.14
N SER A 319 8.74 1.38 13.24
CA SER A 319 9.70 0.71 14.11
C SER A 319 10.56 -0.26 13.34
N ARG A 320 11.80 -0.46 13.79
CA ARG A 320 12.73 -1.48 13.28
C ARG A 320 13.72 -1.92 14.37
N ARG A 321 14.55 -2.90 14.08
CA ARG A 321 15.56 -3.40 15.00
C ARG A 321 16.48 -2.27 15.50
N SER A 322 16.86 -2.32 16.77
CA SER A 322 17.64 -1.25 17.41
C SER A 322 19.10 -1.17 16.96
N ASP A 323 19.64 -2.23 16.37
CA ASP A 323 20.99 -2.25 15.79
C ASP A 323 21.16 -1.33 14.58
N ARG A 324 20.03 -0.77 14.08
CA ARG A 324 19.98 0.13 12.94
C ARG A 324 19.19 1.42 13.28
N PRO A 325 19.81 2.42 13.93
CA PRO A 325 19.16 3.69 14.24
C PRO A 325 18.81 4.47 12.97
N TRP A 326 17.80 5.35 13.06
CA TRP A 326 17.36 6.20 11.94
C TRP A 326 18.42 7.25 11.60
N GLY A 327 18.92 7.23 10.36
CA GLY A 327 19.86 8.21 9.83
C GLY A 327 19.17 9.51 9.40
N THR A 328 19.94 10.61 9.32
CA THR A 328 19.40 11.93 8.94
C THR A 328 18.73 11.90 7.55
N GLU A 329 19.38 11.28 6.56
CA GLU A 329 18.83 11.17 5.20
C GLU A 329 17.54 10.32 5.17
N GLU A 330 17.49 9.22 5.93
CA GLU A 330 16.28 8.40 6.06
C GLU A 330 15.12 9.19 6.70
N ILE A 331 15.41 10.00 7.72
CA ILE A 331 14.40 10.87 8.36
C ILE A 331 13.84 11.88 7.36
N GLU A 332 14.68 12.48 6.52
CA GLU A 332 14.25 13.39 5.46
C GLU A 332 13.35 12.69 4.43
N GLN A 333 13.74 11.50 3.99
CA GLN A 333 12.97 10.67 3.05
C GLN A 333 11.62 10.24 3.64
N LEU A 334 11.60 9.83 4.90
CA LEU A 334 10.37 9.47 5.62
C LEU A 334 9.47 10.68 5.82
N THR A 335 10.05 11.86 6.08
CA THR A 335 9.27 13.10 6.19
C THR A 335 8.58 13.42 4.86
N ALA A 336 9.27 13.26 3.74
CA ALA A 336 8.65 13.42 2.42
C ALA A 336 7.50 12.43 2.17
N MET A 337 7.60 11.18 2.65
CA MET A 337 6.49 10.22 2.60
C MET A 337 5.31 10.62 3.50
N ALA A 338 5.59 11.14 4.69
CA ALA A 338 4.56 11.68 5.58
C ALA A 338 3.85 12.89 4.96
N ASP A 339 4.57 13.75 4.26
CA ASP A 339 3.98 14.90 3.54
C ASP A 339 3.06 14.44 2.41
N ILE A 340 3.44 13.42 1.64
CA ILE A 340 2.58 12.84 0.60
C ILE A 340 1.32 12.22 1.22
N ALA A 341 1.48 11.47 2.32
CA ALA A 341 0.33 10.94 3.05
C ALA A 341 -0.61 12.06 3.51
N SER A 342 -0.05 13.18 3.99
CA SER A 342 -0.80 14.36 4.42
C SER A 342 -1.62 14.97 3.28
N VAL A 343 -0.98 15.21 2.13
CA VAL A 343 -1.65 15.72 0.91
C VAL A 343 -2.74 14.77 0.44
N THR A 344 -2.50 13.47 0.50
CA THR A 344 -3.48 12.43 0.13
C THR A 344 -4.74 12.51 1.00
N VAL A 345 -4.55 12.65 2.30
CA VAL A 345 -5.65 12.78 3.26
C VAL A 345 -6.44 14.07 3.02
N GLU A 346 -5.74 15.19 2.85
CA GLU A 346 -6.36 16.50 2.64
C GLU A 346 -7.16 16.56 1.34
N PHE A 347 -6.60 16.03 0.25
CA PHE A 347 -7.27 15.98 -1.05
C PHE A 347 -8.54 15.11 -1.02
N ALA A 348 -8.48 13.94 -0.37
CA ALA A 348 -9.64 13.06 -0.24
C ALA A 348 -10.75 13.69 0.60
N GLU A 349 -10.42 14.44 1.64
CA GLU A 349 -11.40 15.17 2.45
C GLU A 349 -12.01 16.35 1.70
N GLN A 350 -11.22 17.09 0.95
CA GLN A 350 -11.71 18.17 0.11
C GLN A 350 -12.72 17.64 -0.91
N GLN A 351 -12.40 16.56 -1.61
CA GLN A 351 -13.32 15.90 -2.54
C GLN A 351 -14.62 15.44 -1.87
N ARG A 352 -14.52 14.92 -0.63
CA ARG A 352 -15.70 14.50 0.12
C ARG A 352 -16.59 15.69 0.48
N LYS A 353 -15.98 16.81 0.89
CA LYS A 353 -16.72 18.04 1.20
C LYS A 353 -17.41 18.60 -0.06
N GLU A 354 -16.71 18.64 -1.18
CA GLU A 354 -17.27 19.10 -2.46
C GLU A 354 -18.47 18.23 -2.87
N ARG A 355 -18.34 16.91 -2.83
CA ARG A 355 -19.47 15.99 -3.12
C ARG A 355 -20.64 16.20 -2.18
N LEU A 356 -20.38 16.45 -0.89
CA LEU A 356 -21.45 16.72 0.07
C LEU A 356 -22.17 18.04 -0.24
N VAL A 357 -21.44 19.08 -0.63
CA VAL A 357 -22.01 20.37 -1.06
C VAL A 357 -22.86 20.18 -2.30
N ASP A 358 -22.36 19.45 -3.32
CA ASP A 358 -23.11 19.18 -4.55
C ASP A 358 -24.44 18.45 -4.26
N VAL A 359 -24.41 17.45 -3.36
CA VAL A 359 -25.61 16.72 -2.95
C VAL A 359 -26.60 17.64 -2.22
N LEU A 360 -26.11 18.53 -1.34
CA LEU A 360 -26.98 19.47 -0.63
C LEU A 360 -27.58 20.51 -1.57
N GLU A 361 -26.81 21.04 -2.51
CA GLU A 361 -27.30 22.00 -3.53
C GLU A 361 -28.34 21.37 -4.44
N ASP A 362 -28.11 20.12 -4.85
CA ASP A 362 -29.07 19.37 -5.68
C ASP A 362 -30.38 19.13 -4.94
N ARG A 363 -30.28 18.76 -3.64
CA ARG A 363 -31.44 18.60 -2.76
C ARG A 363 -32.25 19.89 -2.59
N ASP A 364 -31.56 21.02 -2.39
CA ASP A 364 -32.20 22.32 -2.24
C ASP A 364 -32.85 22.78 -3.55
N ARG A 365 -32.26 22.45 -4.69
CA ARG A 365 -32.85 22.73 -6.01
C ARG A 365 -34.13 21.92 -6.21
N ILE A 366 -34.06 20.59 -6.00
CA ILE A 366 -35.23 19.68 -6.13
C ILE A 366 -36.34 20.10 -5.17
N ALA A 367 -36.01 20.45 -3.93
CA ALA A 367 -37.00 20.91 -2.96
C ALA A 367 -37.72 22.19 -3.41
N ARG A 368 -37.03 23.14 -4.01
CA ARG A 368 -37.62 24.37 -4.55
C ARG A 368 -38.49 24.09 -5.77
N ASP A 369 -38.00 23.30 -6.72
CA ASP A 369 -38.74 22.94 -7.92
C ASP A 369 -40.04 22.21 -7.58
N LEU A 370 -39.98 21.30 -6.61
CA LEU A 370 -41.12 20.54 -6.08
C LEU A 370 -42.13 21.48 -5.40
N HIS A 371 -41.64 22.35 -4.51
CA HIS A 371 -42.48 23.31 -3.80
C HIS A 371 -43.25 24.21 -4.79
N ASP A 372 -42.57 24.74 -5.75
CA ASP A 372 -43.18 25.69 -6.71
C ASP A 372 -44.20 24.99 -7.61
N HIS A 373 -43.88 23.79 -8.09
CA HIS A 373 -44.79 23.02 -8.95
C HIS A 373 -46.02 22.51 -8.20
N VAL A 374 -45.84 21.93 -7.03
CA VAL A 374 -46.92 21.42 -6.18
C VAL A 374 -47.85 22.55 -5.72
N ILE A 375 -47.30 23.67 -5.25
CA ILE A 375 -48.11 24.81 -4.81
C ILE A 375 -48.93 25.39 -5.97
N GLN A 376 -48.36 25.53 -7.16
CA GLN A 376 -49.06 26.01 -8.33
C GLN A 376 -50.23 25.09 -8.73
N GLN A 377 -50.02 23.78 -8.73
CA GLN A 377 -51.06 22.79 -9.07
C GLN A 377 -52.21 22.78 -8.04
N LEU A 378 -51.84 22.76 -6.74
CA LEU A 378 -52.83 22.80 -5.68
C LEU A 378 -53.66 24.08 -5.69
N PHE A 379 -52.98 25.23 -5.98
CA PHE A 379 -53.65 26.51 -6.07
C PHE A 379 -54.60 26.59 -7.27
N ALA A 380 -54.20 26.07 -8.43
CA ALA A 380 -55.03 26.00 -9.63
C ALA A 380 -56.26 25.11 -9.42
N THR A 381 -56.07 23.96 -8.80
CA THR A 381 -57.17 23.03 -8.45
C THR A 381 -58.13 23.69 -7.45
N GLY A 382 -57.62 24.37 -6.42
CA GLY A 382 -58.43 25.13 -5.46
C GLY A 382 -59.28 26.23 -6.10
N LEU A 383 -58.68 27.00 -7.03
CA LEU A 383 -59.43 28.02 -7.78
C LEU A 383 -60.53 27.44 -8.68
N SER A 384 -60.26 26.30 -9.33
CA SER A 384 -61.25 25.59 -10.15
C SER A 384 -62.48 25.13 -9.33
N LEU A 385 -62.21 24.54 -8.15
CA LEU A 385 -63.29 24.13 -7.21
C LEU A 385 -64.05 25.34 -6.66
N GLN A 386 -63.34 26.44 -6.33
CA GLN A 386 -63.95 27.65 -5.81
C GLN A 386 -64.86 28.36 -6.88
N GLY A 387 -64.48 28.25 -8.16
CA GLY A 387 -65.27 28.74 -9.28
C GLY A 387 -66.62 28.04 -9.38
N VAL A 388 -66.68 26.74 -9.18
CA VAL A 388 -67.90 25.94 -9.17
C VAL A 388 -68.79 26.28 -7.97
N LEU A 389 -68.21 26.49 -6.79
CA LEU A 389 -68.94 26.89 -5.59
C LEU A 389 -69.61 28.28 -5.73
N GLN A 390 -68.96 29.23 -6.44
CA GLN A 390 -69.52 30.58 -6.61
C GLN A 390 -70.56 30.69 -7.73
N ARG A 391 -70.47 29.82 -8.74
CA ARG A 391 -71.44 29.77 -9.86
C ARG A 391 -71.69 28.32 -10.21
N PRO A 392 -72.60 27.67 -9.52
CA PRO A 392 -72.96 26.29 -9.84
C PRO A 392 -73.58 26.25 -11.24
N GLY A 393 -72.93 25.50 -12.15
CA GLY A 393 -73.47 25.18 -13.47
C GLY A 393 -74.49 24.07 -13.40
N ASP A 394 -74.79 23.46 -14.55
CA ASP A 394 -75.55 22.21 -14.59
C ASP A 394 -74.77 21.06 -13.94
N GLU A 395 -75.47 19.98 -13.59
CA GLU A 395 -74.93 18.85 -12.85
C GLU A 395 -73.76 18.17 -13.57
N ASP A 396 -73.76 18.15 -14.91
CA ASP A 396 -72.70 17.61 -15.76
C ASP A 396 -71.41 18.46 -15.70
N THR A 397 -71.56 19.79 -15.68
CA THR A 397 -70.40 20.73 -15.55
C THR A 397 -69.76 20.58 -14.16
N VAL A 398 -70.55 20.49 -13.11
CA VAL A 398 -70.07 20.29 -11.75
C VAL A 398 -69.30 18.96 -11.64
N ARG A 399 -69.87 17.89 -12.20
CA ARG A 399 -69.27 16.55 -12.18
C ARG A 399 -67.94 16.54 -12.94
N THR A 400 -67.88 17.15 -14.13
CA THR A 400 -66.65 17.24 -14.94
C THR A 400 -65.53 17.97 -14.20
N VAL A 401 -65.80 19.09 -13.52
CA VAL A 401 -64.81 19.82 -12.74
C VAL A 401 -64.33 19.04 -11.53
N LEU A 402 -65.22 18.30 -10.85
CA LEU A 402 -64.84 17.44 -9.74
C LEU A 402 -63.93 16.29 -10.20
N ASP A 403 -64.30 15.56 -11.27
CA ASP A 403 -63.51 14.46 -11.81
C ASP A 403 -62.12 14.97 -12.27
N THR A 404 -62.04 16.11 -12.97
CA THR A 404 -60.78 16.73 -13.39
C THR A 404 -59.92 17.12 -12.18
N SER A 405 -60.54 17.64 -11.12
CA SER A 405 -59.83 18.06 -9.90
C SER A 405 -59.24 16.85 -9.12
N VAL A 406 -60.02 15.75 -9.07
CA VAL A 406 -59.53 14.50 -8.46
C VAL A 406 -58.34 13.95 -9.24
N ASP A 407 -58.44 13.85 -10.56
CA ASP A 407 -57.35 13.40 -11.42
C ASP A 407 -56.07 14.27 -11.28
N GLN A 408 -56.23 15.56 -11.10
CA GLN A 408 -55.13 16.49 -10.92
C GLN A 408 -54.45 16.34 -9.56
N LEU A 409 -55.22 16.14 -8.50
CA LEU A 409 -54.71 15.85 -7.18
C LEU A 409 -53.95 14.50 -7.14
N ASP A 410 -54.51 13.45 -7.74
CA ASP A 410 -53.87 12.17 -7.85
C ASP A 410 -52.55 12.23 -8.63
N ARG A 411 -52.50 13.02 -9.67
CA ARG A 411 -51.25 13.27 -10.41
C ARG A 411 -50.22 13.97 -9.53
N THR A 412 -50.61 15.05 -8.83
CA THR A 412 -49.76 15.78 -7.90
C THR A 412 -49.19 14.90 -6.80
N VAL A 413 -50.01 14.01 -6.22
CA VAL A 413 -49.58 13.03 -5.19
C VAL A 413 -48.57 12.05 -5.76
N ARG A 414 -48.72 11.59 -7.01
CA ARG A 414 -47.76 10.71 -7.67
C ARG A 414 -46.43 11.43 -7.93
N GLU A 415 -46.46 12.67 -8.38
CA GLU A 415 -45.27 13.49 -8.61
C GLU A 415 -44.48 13.71 -7.30
N ILE A 416 -45.17 14.07 -6.21
CA ILE A 416 -44.56 14.20 -4.88
C ILE A 416 -43.90 12.87 -4.44
N ARG A 417 -44.61 11.76 -4.59
CA ARG A 417 -44.09 10.44 -4.19
C ARG A 417 -42.82 10.08 -4.98
N THR A 418 -42.78 10.35 -6.27
CA THR A 418 -41.63 10.11 -7.12
C THR A 418 -40.45 10.98 -6.69
N ALA A 419 -40.65 12.27 -6.48
CA ALA A 419 -39.61 13.21 -6.07
C ALA A 419 -39.06 12.92 -4.66
N VAL A 420 -39.91 12.54 -3.70
CA VAL A 420 -39.47 12.09 -2.37
C VAL A 420 -38.68 10.78 -2.44
N PHE A 421 -39.05 9.90 -3.34
CA PHE A 421 -38.33 8.65 -3.57
C PHE A 421 -36.93 8.93 -4.19
N ASP A 422 -36.82 9.82 -5.15
CA ASP A 422 -35.55 10.24 -5.77
C ASP A 422 -34.61 10.91 -4.75
N LEU A 423 -35.15 11.71 -3.82
CA LEU A 423 -34.39 12.30 -2.72
C LEU A 423 -33.81 11.26 -1.76
N HIS A 424 -34.56 10.21 -1.44
CA HIS A 424 -34.08 9.13 -0.55
C HIS A 424 -33.07 8.18 -1.21
N THR A 425 -33.19 8.00 -2.53
CA THR A 425 -32.24 7.14 -3.27
C THR A 425 -30.91 7.81 -3.57
N SER A 426 -30.84 9.14 -3.60
CA SER A 426 -29.58 9.89 -3.82
C SER A 426 -28.61 9.78 -2.65
N GLU A 427 -29.07 9.52 -1.43
CA GLU A 427 -28.19 9.39 -0.25
C GLU A 427 -27.40 8.05 -0.19
N MET A 428 -27.80 7.03 -0.96
CA MET A 428 -27.21 5.68 -0.89
C MET A 428 -26.53 5.20 -2.17
N SER A 429 -26.41 6.03 -3.20
CA SER A 429 -26.02 5.53 -4.52
C SER A 429 -24.62 5.94 -4.94
N THR A 430 -23.71 4.96 -4.99
CA THR A 430 -22.56 5.01 -5.92
C THR A 430 -23.09 5.04 -7.37
N PRO A 431 -22.36 5.64 -8.36
CA PRO A 431 -22.81 5.75 -9.76
C PRO A 431 -23.11 4.41 -10.47
N THR A 432 -22.88 3.28 -9.79
CA THR A 432 -23.00 1.91 -10.28
C THR A 432 -24.07 1.08 -9.54
N SER A 433 -24.95 1.68 -8.72
CA SER A 433 -25.89 0.93 -7.92
C SER A 433 -26.90 0.16 -8.82
N LEU A 434 -27.12 -1.13 -8.51
CA LEU A 434 -28.04 -1.98 -9.26
C LEU A 434 -29.47 -1.44 -9.18
N ARG A 435 -29.89 -0.93 -8.05
CA ARG A 435 -31.20 -0.31 -7.83
C ARG A 435 -31.45 0.82 -8.83
N ARG A 436 -30.48 1.72 -9.03
CA ARG A 436 -30.59 2.82 -9.99
C ARG A 436 -30.70 2.31 -11.42
N ARG A 437 -29.88 1.36 -11.82
CA ARG A 437 -29.92 0.76 -13.16
C ARG A 437 -31.28 0.10 -13.47
N LEU A 438 -31.88 -0.56 -12.48
CA LEU A 438 -33.20 -1.18 -12.64
C LEU A 438 -34.31 -0.12 -12.75
N LEU A 439 -34.25 0.95 -11.96
CA LEU A 439 -35.18 2.08 -12.08
C LEU A 439 -35.05 2.81 -13.42
N ASP A 440 -33.84 3.08 -13.88
CA ASP A 440 -33.58 3.69 -15.18
C ASP A 440 -34.14 2.81 -16.32
N ALA A 441 -34.02 1.47 -16.18
CA ALA A 441 -34.59 0.53 -17.12
C ALA A 441 -36.14 0.58 -17.17
N VAL A 442 -36.80 0.68 -16.00
CA VAL A 442 -38.27 0.83 -15.90
C VAL A 442 -38.72 2.17 -16.48
N ASN A 443 -38.10 3.26 -16.05
CA ASN A 443 -38.47 4.62 -16.49
C ASN A 443 -38.26 4.81 -18.02
N GLY A 444 -37.18 4.23 -18.57
CA GLY A 444 -36.91 4.29 -20.01
C GLY A 444 -37.96 3.58 -20.87
N LEU A 445 -38.62 2.55 -20.34
CA LEU A 445 -39.68 1.81 -21.04
C LEU A 445 -41.05 2.43 -20.84
N SER A 446 -41.36 2.98 -19.67
CA SER A 446 -42.67 3.56 -19.35
C SER A 446 -42.83 4.97 -19.86
N GLY A 447 -41.76 5.69 -20.25
CA GLY A 447 -41.82 7.07 -20.73
C GLY A 447 -42.66 7.30 -22.00
N HIS A 448 -43.04 6.21 -22.71
CA HIS A 448 -43.91 6.26 -23.92
C HIS A 448 -45.23 5.50 -23.72
N SER A 449 -45.55 5.07 -22.51
CA SER A 449 -46.76 4.33 -22.16
C SER A 449 -47.71 5.17 -21.28
N SER A 450 -49.00 4.94 -21.39
CA SER A 450 -49.99 5.52 -20.49
C SER A 450 -49.97 4.89 -19.09
N ILE A 451 -49.28 3.76 -18.92
CA ILE A 451 -49.20 2.98 -17.67
C ILE A 451 -47.84 3.29 -16.99
N THR A 452 -47.89 3.66 -15.71
CA THR A 452 -46.70 3.83 -14.87
C THR A 452 -46.58 2.61 -13.96
N PRO A 453 -45.59 1.74 -14.17
CA PRO A 453 -45.39 0.57 -13.32
C PRO A 453 -45.05 0.97 -11.88
N SER A 454 -45.59 0.25 -10.92
CA SER A 454 -45.21 0.35 -9.51
C SER A 454 -43.93 -0.47 -9.28
N VAL A 455 -42.93 0.07 -8.57
CA VAL A 455 -41.66 -0.65 -8.31
C VAL A 455 -41.38 -0.72 -6.83
N THR A 456 -41.27 -1.96 -6.33
CA THR A 456 -40.96 -2.24 -4.93
C THR A 456 -39.61 -2.96 -4.80
N PHE A 457 -38.75 -2.45 -3.89
CA PHE A 457 -37.48 -3.10 -3.54
C PHE A 457 -37.49 -3.61 -2.12
N GLU A 458 -37.12 -4.88 -1.92
CA GLU A 458 -37.05 -5.53 -0.62
C GLU A 458 -35.65 -6.08 -0.37
N GLY A 459 -35.04 -5.77 0.79
CA GLY A 459 -33.71 -6.20 1.18
C GLY A 459 -32.60 -5.29 0.69
N THR A 460 -31.34 -5.74 0.85
CA THR A 460 -30.13 -4.96 0.60
C THR A 460 -29.60 -5.19 -0.83
N ILE A 461 -30.34 -4.68 -1.84
CA ILE A 461 -30.09 -4.96 -3.26
C ILE A 461 -28.65 -4.63 -3.68
N ASP A 462 -28.16 -3.43 -3.33
CA ASP A 462 -26.88 -2.94 -3.82
C ASP A 462 -25.67 -3.61 -3.17
N SER A 463 -25.80 -4.07 -1.92
CA SER A 463 -24.71 -4.72 -1.19
C SER A 463 -24.74 -6.25 -1.25
N SER A 464 -25.93 -6.86 -1.45
CA SER A 464 -26.08 -8.31 -1.43
C SER A 464 -26.04 -8.95 -2.81
N VAL A 465 -26.38 -8.21 -3.87
CA VAL A 465 -26.41 -8.76 -5.24
C VAL A 465 -25.02 -8.68 -5.87
N PRO A 466 -24.36 -9.82 -6.18
CA PRO A 466 -23.08 -9.82 -6.84
C PRO A 466 -23.12 -9.11 -8.21
N ALA A 467 -22.06 -8.37 -8.56
CA ALA A 467 -21.97 -7.59 -9.79
C ALA A 467 -22.24 -8.42 -11.07
N ARG A 468 -21.91 -9.71 -11.06
CA ARG A 468 -22.19 -10.65 -12.16
C ARG A 468 -23.68 -10.83 -12.49
N LEU A 469 -24.56 -10.65 -11.48
CA LEU A 469 -26.01 -10.81 -11.66
C LEU A 469 -26.69 -9.54 -12.18
N ALA A 470 -26.07 -8.37 -12.03
CA ALA A 470 -26.65 -7.09 -12.41
C ALA A 470 -27.09 -7.00 -13.88
N PRO A 471 -26.28 -7.42 -14.89
CA PRO A 471 -26.71 -7.38 -16.30
C PRO A 471 -27.89 -8.33 -16.59
N HIS A 472 -27.97 -9.46 -15.87
CA HIS A 472 -29.07 -10.40 -16.02
C HIS A 472 -30.36 -9.85 -15.43
N ALA A 473 -30.31 -9.26 -14.22
CA ALA A 473 -31.44 -8.61 -13.56
C ALA A 473 -32.02 -7.47 -14.41
N GLU A 474 -31.16 -6.62 -14.96
CA GLU A 474 -31.58 -5.52 -15.83
C GLU A 474 -32.27 -6.03 -17.11
N ALA A 475 -31.71 -7.08 -17.75
CA ALA A 475 -32.30 -7.66 -18.93
C ALA A 475 -33.69 -8.31 -18.63
N VAL A 476 -33.84 -8.95 -17.45
CA VAL A 476 -35.12 -9.53 -17.02
C VAL A 476 -36.18 -8.46 -16.81
N VAL A 477 -35.84 -7.38 -16.13
CA VAL A 477 -36.78 -6.25 -15.92
C VAL A 477 -37.18 -5.62 -17.25
N ARG A 478 -36.20 -5.37 -18.15
CA ARG A 478 -36.47 -4.81 -19.49
C ARG A 478 -37.41 -5.70 -20.32
N GLU A 479 -37.12 -7.00 -20.38
CA GLU A 479 -37.90 -7.93 -21.19
C GLU A 479 -39.29 -8.16 -20.61
N GLY A 480 -39.36 -8.44 -19.29
CA GLY A 480 -40.65 -8.68 -18.63
C GLY A 480 -41.59 -7.48 -18.66
N LEU A 481 -41.06 -6.28 -18.39
CA LEU A 481 -41.83 -5.04 -18.43
C LEU A 481 -42.21 -4.67 -19.88
N SER A 482 -41.32 -4.85 -20.85
CA SER A 482 -41.63 -4.63 -22.27
C SER A 482 -42.79 -5.55 -22.74
N ASN A 483 -42.83 -6.79 -22.28
CA ASN A 483 -43.87 -7.72 -22.62
C ASN A 483 -45.23 -7.31 -21.99
N ALA A 484 -45.23 -6.90 -20.70
CA ALA A 484 -46.43 -6.41 -20.04
C ALA A 484 -46.95 -5.12 -20.74
N LEU A 485 -46.11 -4.14 -21.00
CA LEU A 485 -46.51 -2.88 -21.65
C LEU A 485 -47.04 -3.05 -23.08
N ARG A 486 -46.50 -4.02 -23.84
CA ARG A 486 -46.87 -4.22 -25.27
C ARG A 486 -48.02 -5.17 -25.51
N HIS A 487 -48.16 -6.17 -24.64
CA HIS A 487 -48.99 -7.33 -24.96
C HIS A 487 -50.11 -7.58 -23.94
N ALA A 488 -49.96 -7.10 -22.68
CA ALA A 488 -50.93 -7.42 -21.64
C ALA A 488 -52.20 -6.60 -21.74
N HIS A 489 -52.22 -5.43 -22.33
CA HIS A 489 -53.32 -4.47 -22.25
C HIS A 489 -53.78 -4.25 -20.80
N ALA A 490 -52.84 -4.19 -19.88
CA ALA A 490 -53.08 -4.07 -18.44
C ALA A 490 -53.40 -2.62 -18.06
N ASP A 491 -54.13 -2.46 -16.96
CA ASP A 491 -54.35 -1.14 -16.35
C ASP A 491 -53.29 -0.86 -15.27
N ALA A 492 -52.71 -1.91 -14.64
CA ALA A 492 -51.69 -1.82 -13.62
C ALA A 492 -50.57 -2.86 -13.83
N ILE A 493 -49.32 -2.45 -13.55
CA ILE A 493 -48.13 -3.33 -13.58
C ILE A 493 -47.33 -3.12 -12.30
N ASP A 494 -47.07 -4.20 -11.56
CA ASP A 494 -46.26 -4.22 -10.35
C ASP A 494 -44.95 -4.95 -10.58
N VAL A 495 -43.83 -4.30 -10.26
CA VAL A 495 -42.47 -4.85 -10.35
C VAL A 495 -41.90 -4.97 -8.94
N THR A 496 -41.66 -6.16 -8.45
CA THR A 496 -41.07 -6.40 -7.13
C THR A 496 -39.68 -7.03 -7.30
N ILE A 497 -38.65 -6.40 -6.70
CA ILE A 497 -37.28 -6.88 -6.68
C ILE A 497 -36.86 -7.14 -5.24
N ARG A 498 -36.59 -8.41 -4.91
CA ARG A 498 -36.24 -8.85 -3.55
C ARG A 498 -34.86 -9.51 -3.54
N ALA A 499 -34.00 -9.09 -2.62
CA ALA A 499 -32.71 -9.73 -2.37
C ALA A 499 -32.61 -10.16 -0.90
N THR A 500 -32.68 -11.47 -0.68
CA THR A 500 -32.49 -12.12 0.64
C THR A 500 -31.41 -13.19 0.52
N GLU A 501 -31.75 -14.46 0.40
CA GLU A 501 -30.85 -15.56 0.05
C GLU A 501 -30.75 -15.74 -1.47
N GLU A 502 -31.79 -15.32 -2.17
CA GLU A 502 -31.91 -15.32 -3.62
C GLU A 502 -32.29 -13.91 -4.10
N LEU A 503 -31.91 -13.58 -5.34
CA LEU A 503 -32.48 -12.45 -6.06
C LEU A 503 -33.77 -12.93 -6.75
N VAL A 504 -34.89 -12.34 -6.38
CA VAL A 504 -36.20 -12.61 -6.95
C VAL A 504 -36.69 -11.34 -7.64
N ILE A 505 -37.06 -11.44 -8.90
CA ILE A 505 -37.75 -10.40 -9.67
C ILE A 505 -39.11 -10.93 -10.04
N SER A 506 -40.17 -10.26 -9.57
CA SER A 506 -41.57 -10.57 -9.91
C SER A 506 -42.15 -9.38 -10.67
N ILE A 507 -42.82 -9.66 -11.79
CA ILE A 507 -43.56 -8.67 -12.60
C ILE A 507 -44.97 -9.20 -12.76
N VAL A 508 -45.93 -8.43 -12.26
CA VAL A 508 -47.34 -8.79 -12.26
C VAL A 508 -48.11 -7.75 -13.08
N ASP A 509 -48.94 -8.19 -13.99
CA ASP A 509 -49.88 -7.35 -14.74
C ASP A 509 -51.34 -7.88 -14.60
N ASP A 510 -52.31 -6.99 -14.65
CA ASP A 510 -53.75 -7.25 -14.58
C ASP A 510 -54.42 -7.27 -15.97
N GLY A 511 -53.67 -7.66 -17.00
CA GLY A 511 -54.10 -7.59 -18.39
C GLY A 511 -54.92 -8.76 -18.88
N VAL A 512 -54.86 -9.03 -20.19
CA VAL A 512 -55.70 -10.07 -20.83
C VAL A 512 -55.15 -11.50 -20.66
N GLY A 513 -53.98 -11.64 -20.00
CA GLY A 513 -53.31 -12.93 -19.84
C GLY A 513 -52.53 -13.38 -21.08
N ILE A 514 -51.84 -14.53 -20.96
CA ILE A 514 -51.04 -15.13 -22.05
C ILE A 514 -51.82 -16.37 -22.57
N ASP A 515 -52.17 -16.37 -23.85
CA ASP A 515 -52.69 -17.55 -24.51
C ASP A 515 -51.59 -18.62 -24.67
N GLN A 516 -51.85 -19.85 -24.25
CA GLN A 516 -50.91 -20.99 -24.33
C GLN A 516 -50.40 -21.28 -25.75
N ALA A 517 -51.11 -20.80 -26.79
CA ALA A 517 -50.70 -20.95 -28.17
C ALA A 517 -49.64 -19.94 -28.65
N THR A 518 -49.43 -18.82 -27.93
CA THR A 518 -48.53 -17.76 -28.33
C THR A 518 -47.15 -17.97 -27.71
N ARG A 519 -46.22 -18.61 -28.45
CA ARG A 519 -44.82 -18.67 -28.10
C ARG A 519 -44.21 -17.28 -28.21
N ILE A 520 -44.11 -16.58 -27.08
CA ILE A 520 -43.38 -15.30 -27.00
C ILE A 520 -41.89 -15.64 -26.92
N HIS A 521 -41.12 -15.33 -27.98
CA HIS A 521 -39.67 -15.64 -28.08
C HIS A 521 -38.83 -15.07 -26.91
N GLY A 522 -39.32 -14.04 -26.23
CA GLY A 522 -38.65 -13.43 -25.06
C GLY A 522 -38.66 -14.30 -23.79
N LEU A 523 -39.71 -15.14 -23.59
CA LEU A 523 -39.86 -15.95 -22.38
C LEU A 523 -38.80 -17.07 -22.28
N ASP A 524 -38.44 -17.69 -23.42
CA ASP A 524 -37.38 -18.70 -23.49
C ASP A 524 -36.01 -18.10 -23.10
N ASN A 525 -35.78 -16.83 -23.41
CA ASN A 525 -34.56 -16.09 -23.04
C ASN A 525 -34.49 -15.86 -21.53
N LEU A 526 -35.61 -15.54 -20.88
CA LEU A 526 -35.67 -15.37 -19.41
C LEU A 526 -35.37 -16.66 -18.67
N ALA A 527 -35.92 -17.79 -19.13
CA ALA A 527 -35.67 -19.12 -18.57
C ALA A 527 -34.18 -19.53 -18.79
N THR A 528 -33.61 -19.22 -19.94
CA THR A 528 -32.21 -19.51 -20.24
C THR A 528 -31.28 -18.69 -19.34
N ARG A 529 -31.54 -17.41 -19.15
CA ARG A 529 -30.79 -16.53 -18.22
C ARG A 529 -30.86 -17.01 -16.78
N ALA A 530 -32.05 -17.45 -16.33
CA ALA A 530 -32.20 -18.02 -15.00
C ALA A 530 -31.30 -19.24 -14.80
N ARG A 531 -31.32 -20.17 -15.75
CA ARG A 531 -30.47 -21.39 -15.73
C ARG A 531 -28.98 -21.07 -15.76
N GLN A 532 -28.55 -20.09 -16.55
CA GLN A 532 -27.15 -19.62 -16.58
C GLN A 532 -26.68 -19.09 -15.21
N CYS A 533 -27.59 -18.51 -14.45
CA CYS A 533 -27.33 -18.02 -13.09
C CYS A 533 -27.61 -19.07 -11.99
N GLY A 534 -27.93 -20.30 -12.33
CA GLY A 534 -28.22 -21.39 -11.38
C GLY A 534 -29.60 -21.31 -10.74
N GLY A 535 -30.53 -20.58 -11.34
CA GLY A 535 -31.90 -20.35 -10.87
C GLY A 535 -32.98 -20.85 -11.80
N SER A 536 -34.18 -20.31 -11.65
CA SER A 536 -35.39 -20.67 -12.40
C SER A 536 -36.23 -19.44 -12.77
N SER A 537 -37.00 -19.56 -13.83
CA SER A 537 -38.03 -18.61 -14.21
C SER A 537 -39.36 -19.33 -14.40
N ASN A 538 -40.44 -18.75 -13.89
CA ASN A 538 -41.78 -19.25 -14.02
C ASN A 538 -42.73 -18.12 -14.45
N ILE A 539 -43.71 -18.46 -15.26
CA ILE A 539 -44.77 -17.56 -15.69
C ILE A 539 -46.09 -18.27 -15.48
N THR A 540 -46.97 -17.58 -14.78
CA THR A 540 -48.34 -18.04 -14.54
C THR A 540 -49.32 -16.99 -15.06
N SER A 541 -50.41 -17.43 -15.69
CA SER A 541 -51.47 -16.55 -16.16
C SER A 541 -52.82 -17.19 -15.83
N GLU A 542 -53.52 -16.58 -14.87
CA GLU A 542 -54.83 -17.06 -14.37
C GLU A 542 -55.77 -15.86 -14.18
N ASN A 543 -56.99 -15.99 -14.61
CA ASN A 543 -58.06 -14.98 -14.44
C ASN A 543 -57.72 -13.57 -14.93
N GLY A 544 -56.92 -13.44 -16.01
CA GLY A 544 -56.53 -12.16 -16.54
C GLY A 544 -55.30 -11.52 -15.85
N VAL A 545 -54.74 -12.17 -14.82
CA VAL A 545 -53.49 -11.71 -14.17
C VAL A 545 -52.31 -12.56 -14.66
N THR A 546 -51.23 -11.89 -15.11
CA THR A 546 -50.01 -12.59 -15.46
C THR A 546 -48.91 -12.27 -14.45
N GLU A 547 -48.25 -13.29 -13.93
CA GLU A 547 -47.10 -13.17 -13.05
C GLU A 547 -45.89 -13.84 -13.66
N LEU A 548 -44.83 -13.07 -13.90
CA LEU A 548 -43.48 -13.52 -14.22
C LEU A 548 -42.64 -13.53 -12.94
N VAL A 549 -42.10 -14.67 -12.55
CA VAL A 549 -41.16 -14.78 -11.43
C VAL A 549 -39.84 -15.33 -11.91
N TRP A 550 -38.75 -14.57 -11.73
CA TRP A 550 -37.38 -14.95 -12.03
C TRP A 550 -36.59 -15.01 -10.73
N ARG A 551 -35.90 -16.15 -10.45
CA ARG A 551 -35.21 -16.41 -9.19
C ARG A 551 -33.83 -16.94 -9.45
N VAL A 552 -32.78 -16.37 -8.76
CA VAL A 552 -31.39 -16.83 -8.85
C VAL A 552 -30.70 -16.74 -7.49
N PRO A 553 -29.84 -17.72 -7.12
CA PRO A 553 -29.12 -17.69 -5.86
C PRO A 553 -28.05 -16.59 -5.87
N LEU A 554 -27.92 -15.86 -4.76
CA LEU A 554 -26.89 -14.83 -4.59
C LEU A 554 -25.49 -15.45 -4.46
N SER A 555 -25.38 -16.63 -3.84
CA SER A 555 -24.16 -17.42 -3.74
C SER A 555 -24.15 -18.57 -4.76
N PRO A 556 -23.00 -18.84 -5.43
CA PRO A 556 -22.92 -20.00 -6.32
C PRO A 556 -23.14 -21.30 -5.50
N ARG A 557 -24.09 -22.15 -5.88
CA ARG A 557 -24.20 -23.51 -5.31
C ARG A 557 -22.87 -24.22 -5.56
N ARG A 558 -22.17 -24.63 -4.52
CA ARG A 558 -21.04 -25.56 -4.63
C ARG A 558 -21.60 -26.85 -5.22
N SER A 559 -21.21 -27.17 -6.45
CA SER A 559 -21.41 -28.52 -7.00
C SER A 559 -20.76 -29.53 -6.05
N PRO A 560 -21.43 -30.61 -5.66
CA PRO A 560 -20.77 -31.67 -4.91
C PRO A 560 -19.61 -32.21 -5.73
N ILE A 561 -18.41 -32.18 -5.17
CA ILE A 561 -17.21 -32.82 -5.73
C ILE A 561 -17.54 -34.32 -5.84
N PRO A 562 -17.45 -34.96 -7.01
CA PRO A 562 -17.61 -36.40 -7.08
C PRO A 562 -16.45 -37.02 -6.31
N ILE A 563 -16.75 -37.70 -5.22
CA ILE A 563 -15.81 -38.54 -4.47
C ILE A 563 -15.51 -39.72 -5.40
N HIS A 564 -14.42 -39.64 -6.15
CA HIS A 564 -13.81 -40.81 -6.77
C HIS A 564 -13.11 -41.56 -5.64
N GLY A 565 -13.80 -42.60 -5.17
CA GLY A 565 -13.19 -43.65 -4.38
C GLY A 565 -12.28 -44.50 -5.28
N ARG A 566 -11.03 -44.52 -4.95
CA ARG A 566 -10.08 -45.63 -4.72
C ARG A 566 -8.66 -45.10 -4.62
#